data_20a3852082ce7386e75ff633ac86ac04
#
_entry.id   20a3852082ce7386e75ff633ac86ac04
#
_cell.length_a   1.000
_cell.length_b   1.000
_cell.length_c   1.000
_cell.angle_alpha   90.00
_cell.angle_beta   90.00
_cell.angle_gamma   90.00
#
_symmetry.space_group_name_H-M   'P 1'
#
loop_
_entity.id
_entity.type
_entity.pdbx_description
1 polymer ?
#
loop_
_entity_poly.entity_id
_entity_poly.type
_entity_poly.pdbx_seq_one_letter_code
_entity_poly.pdbx_strand_id
1 'polypeptide(L)'
;SVGGKTGINAPQGKNLVGAFHQPSLVLADIDVLATLNPRDFLAGYGEVVKYGLLGNEEFFSWLEQNGNSLAKGNIVARTEAVRMSCQMKADIVVGDETEQGERALLNLGHTFCHSLEAAAGYSERLLHGEGVAIGCALAFETSARLGLCSQEAPSRVRAHLRAMGMKTDICDIEGDIPTAPQLFA
;
A
#
# COMPACT_ATOMS: atom_id res chain seq x y z
N SER A 1 -12.90 -2.70 10.24
CA SER A 1 -11.79 -1.91 9.65
C SER A 1 -12.17 -0.44 9.55
N VAL A 2 -11.19 0.46 9.54
CA VAL A 2 -11.43 1.88 9.23
C VAL A 2 -12.04 1.97 7.83
N GLY A 3 -13.18 2.64 7.69
CA GLY A 3 -13.85 2.85 6.41
C GLY A 3 -14.95 1.85 6.07
N GLY A 4 -15.28 0.92 6.97
CA GLY A 4 -16.48 0.10 6.91
C GLY A 4 -16.57 -0.91 5.75
N LYS A 5 -15.58 -1.00 4.87
CA LYS A 5 -15.50 -2.03 3.84
C LYS A 5 -14.96 -3.32 4.46
N THR A 6 -15.81 -4.33 4.58
CA THR A 6 -15.41 -5.67 5.05
C THR A 6 -15.72 -6.68 3.96
N GLY A 7 -14.82 -7.65 3.76
CA GLY A 7 -15.03 -8.69 2.77
C GLY A 7 -14.13 -9.89 3.06
N ILE A 8 -14.65 -11.07 2.75
CA ILE A 8 -13.90 -12.31 2.78
C ILE A 8 -13.85 -12.90 1.35
N ASN A 9 -12.76 -13.59 1.09
CA ASN A 9 -12.56 -14.27 -0.17
C ASN A 9 -13.44 -15.51 -0.25
N ALA A 10 -13.96 -15.78 -1.44
CA ALA A 10 -14.66 -16.99 -1.79
C ALA A 10 -13.91 -17.71 -2.93
N PRO A 11 -14.21 -19.01 -3.21
CA PRO A 11 -13.58 -19.71 -4.32
C PRO A 11 -13.75 -19.04 -5.68
N GLN A 12 -14.77 -18.19 -5.83
CA GLN A 12 -15.11 -17.47 -7.06
C GLN A 12 -14.39 -16.13 -7.21
N GLY A 13 -13.75 -15.61 -6.14
CA GLY A 13 -13.01 -14.34 -6.19
C GLY A 13 -12.77 -13.69 -4.84
N LYS A 14 -12.00 -12.59 -4.86
CA LYS A 14 -11.66 -11.80 -3.67
C LYS A 14 -12.85 -10.93 -3.22
N ASN A 15 -13.02 -10.79 -1.89
CA ASN A 15 -13.95 -9.84 -1.24
C ASN A 15 -15.41 -9.98 -1.66
N LEU A 16 -15.87 -11.17 -2.08
CA LEU A 16 -17.23 -11.38 -2.61
C LEU A 16 -18.31 -11.44 -1.53
N VAL A 17 -17.95 -11.74 -0.29
CA VAL A 17 -18.90 -11.84 0.82
C VAL A 17 -18.49 -10.84 1.90
N GLY A 18 -19.34 -9.86 2.17
CA GLY A 18 -19.03 -8.81 3.15
C GLY A 18 -20.15 -7.80 3.30
N ALA A 19 -19.86 -6.73 4.04
CA ALA A 19 -20.80 -5.65 4.29
C ALA A 19 -20.12 -4.29 4.20
N PHE A 20 -20.88 -3.27 3.83
CA PHE A 20 -20.52 -1.88 3.99
C PHE A 20 -21.16 -1.37 5.28
N HIS A 21 -20.39 -1.38 6.37
CA HIS A 21 -20.88 -0.96 7.68
C HIS A 21 -19.76 -0.32 8.50
N GLN A 22 -19.98 0.92 8.93
CA GLN A 22 -18.98 1.64 9.73
C GLN A 22 -18.86 1.02 11.11
N PRO A 23 -17.62 0.81 11.60
CA PRO A 23 -17.40 0.29 12.95
C PRO A 23 -17.70 1.35 14.01
N SER A 24 -18.27 0.95 15.14
CA SER A 24 -18.39 1.81 16.32
C SER A 24 -17.06 2.02 17.03
N LEU A 25 -16.12 1.08 16.87
CA LEU A 25 -14.78 1.12 17.45
C LEU A 25 -13.83 0.32 16.56
N VAL A 26 -12.63 0.84 16.36
CA VAL A 26 -11.51 0.09 15.77
C VAL A 26 -10.42 -0.04 16.82
N LEU A 27 -10.16 -1.27 17.24
CA LEU A 27 -9.07 -1.61 18.16
C LEU A 27 -7.94 -2.26 17.36
N ALA A 28 -6.71 -1.76 17.49
CA ALA A 28 -5.52 -2.31 16.90
C ALA A 28 -4.52 -2.66 18.01
N ASP A 29 -4.33 -3.95 18.25
CA ASP A 29 -3.27 -4.45 19.11
C ASP A 29 -1.96 -4.49 18.31
N ILE A 30 -1.03 -3.61 18.67
CA ILE A 30 0.25 -3.47 17.94
C ILE A 30 1.19 -4.64 18.18
N ASP A 31 1.07 -5.34 19.29
CA ASP A 31 1.93 -6.49 19.62
C ASP A 31 1.70 -7.65 18.64
N VAL A 32 0.51 -7.75 18.04
CA VAL A 32 0.21 -8.75 17.01
C VAL A 32 1.14 -8.63 15.79
N LEU A 33 1.67 -7.45 15.49
CA LEU A 33 2.62 -7.26 14.40
C LEU A 33 3.94 -8.03 14.60
N ALA A 34 4.26 -8.44 15.83
CA ALA A 34 5.42 -9.25 16.12
C ALA A 34 5.28 -10.71 15.66
N THR A 35 4.06 -11.16 15.38
CA THR A 35 3.77 -12.53 14.91
C THR A 35 3.90 -12.69 13.39
N LEU A 36 4.01 -11.58 12.65
CA LEU A 36 4.16 -11.61 11.20
C LEU A 36 5.58 -12.05 10.82
N ASN A 37 5.69 -12.85 9.75
CA ASN A 37 6.99 -13.07 9.13
C ASN A 37 7.47 -11.75 8.45
N PRO A 38 8.79 -11.62 8.16
CA PRO A 38 9.33 -10.38 7.61
C PRO A 38 8.70 -9.94 6.29
N ARG A 39 8.31 -10.89 5.41
CA ARG A 39 7.71 -10.58 4.12
C ARG A 39 6.30 -10.02 4.25
N ASP A 40 5.47 -10.64 5.11
CA ASP A 40 4.11 -10.16 5.38
C ASP A 40 4.13 -8.78 6.05
N PHE A 41 5.09 -8.58 6.96
CA PHE A 41 5.29 -7.28 7.60
C PHE A 41 5.63 -6.20 6.56
N LEU A 42 6.56 -6.46 5.64
CA LEU A 42 6.92 -5.53 4.57
C LEU A 42 5.76 -5.30 3.59
N ALA A 43 4.97 -6.32 3.29
CA ALA A 43 3.76 -6.15 2.50
C ALA A 43 2.78 -5.18 3.18
N GLY A 44 2.55 -5.32 4.50
CA GLY A 44 1.78 -4.34 5.27
C GLY A 44 2.40 -2.94 5.28
N TYR A 45 3.74 -2.86 5.33
CA TYR A 45 4.46 -1.60 5.27
C TYR A 45 4.27 -0.86 3.94
N GLY A 46 4.11 -1.57 2.82
CA GLY A 46 3.79 -0.98 1.52
C GLY A 46 2.51 -0.13 1.56
N GLU A 47 1.48 -0.61 2.28
CA GLU A 47 0.27 0.16 2.51
C GLU A 47 0.49 1.39 3.42
N VAL A 48 1.38 1.28 4.41
CA VAL A 48 1.75 2.41 5.27
C VAL A 48 2.45 3.50 4.47
N VAL A 49 3.42 3.13 3.62
CA VAL A 49 4.13 4.06 2.73
C VAL A 49 3.16 4.78 1.80
N LYS A 50 2.16 4.10 1.27
CA LYS A 50 1.13 4.70 0.43
C LYS A 50 0.47 5.90 1.09
N TYR A 51 0.19 5.86 2.41
CA TYR A 51 -0.39 7.02 3.10
C TYR A 51 0.54 8.23 3.10
N GLY A 52 1.84 8.05 3.33
CA GLY A 52 2.81 9.13 3.19
C GLY A 52 2.82 9.74 1.78
N LEU A 53 2.67 8.89 0.76
CA LEU A 53 2.67 9.30 -0.65
C LEU A 53 1.36 9.95 -1.10
N LEU A 54 0.27 9.79 -0.35
CA LEU A 54 -1.05 10.39 -0.65
C LEU A 54 -1.16 11.88 -0.29
N GLY A 55 -0.04 12.60 -0.18
CA GLY A 55 -0.02 14.04 0.09
C GLY A 55 0.36 14.40 1.53
N ASN A 56 0.93 13.46 2.27
CA ASN A 56 1.51 13.74 3.60
C ASN A 56 3.04 13.61 3.55
N GLU A 57 3.70 14.66 3.07
CA GLU A 57 5.16 14.77 2.95
C GLU A 57 5.87 14.59 4.30
N GLU A 58 5.29 15.10 5.39
CA GLU A 58 5.86 14.97 6.74
C GLU A 58 5.85 13.52 7.18
N PHE A 59 4.76 12.80 6.92
CA PHE A 59 4.68 11.37 7.24
C PHE A 59 5.63 10.54 6.38
N PHE A 60 5.76 10.85 5.08
CA PHE A 60 6.72 10.16 4.23
C PHE A 60 8.17 10.39 4.70
N SER A 61 8.53 11.63 5.02
CA SER A 61 9.85 11.97 5.58
C SER A 61 10.10 11.29 6.93
N TRP A 62 9.06 11.17 7.76
CA TRP A 62 9.16 10.42 9.01
C TRP A 62 9.40 8.92 8.76
N LEU A 63 8.74 8.32 7.75
CA LEU A 63 8.97 6.93 7.37
C LEU A 63 10.39 6.69 6.85
N GLU A 64 10.95 7.63 6.08
CA GLU A 64 12.36 7.55 5.63
C GLU A 64 13.33 7.47 6.82
N GLN A 65 13.07 8.22 7.88
CA GLN A 65 13.91 8.26 9.08
C GLN A 65 13.69 7.06 10.01
N ASN A 66 12.46 6.57 10.13
CA ASN A 66 12.05 5.61 11.15
C ASN A 66 11.75 4.21 10.62
N GLY A 67 11.68 4.00 9.30
CA GLY A 67 11.28 2.74 8.68
C GLY A 67 12.13 1.55 9.15
N ASN A 68 13.45 1.70 9.23
CA ASN A 68 14.33 0.66 9.75
C ASN A 68 14.07 0.31 11.23
N SER A 69 13.77 1.30 12.06
CA SER A 69 13.43 1.10 13.47
C SER A 69 12.09 0.34 13.60
N LEU A 70 11.11 0.74 12.80
CA LEU A 70 9.79 0.12 12.69
C LEU A 70 9.90 -1.35 12.25
N ALA A 71 10.70 -1.64 11.22
CA ALA A 71 10.94 -3.01 10.74
C ALA A 71 11.63 -3.88 11.80
N LYS A 72 12.55 -3.33 12.58
CA LYS A 72 13.23 -4.00 13.69
C LYS A 72 12.38 -4.22 14.94
N GLY A 73 11.10 -3.84 14.91
CA GLY A 73 10.16 -4.12 15.99
C GLY A 73 10.03 -3.02 17.04
N ASN A 74 10.54 -1.81 16.80
CA ASN A 74 10.35 -0.71 17.73
C ASN A 74 8.86 -0.39 17.90
N ILE A 75 8.33 -0.65 19.10
CA ILE A 75 6.89 -0.54 19.37
C ILE A 75 6.38 0.89 19.22
N VAL A 76 7.17 1.89 19.59
CA VAL A 76 6.79 3.31 19.46
C VAL A 76 6.66 3.68 17.99
N ALA A 77 7.64 3.29 17.17
CA ALA A 77 7.59 3.55 15.72
C ALA A 77 6.41 2.82 15.05
N ARG A 78 6.15 1.55 15.42
CA ARG A 78 4.99 0.78 14.92
C ARG A 78 3.67 1.44 15.29
N THR A 79 3.52 1.85 16.55
CA THR A 79 2.32 2.52 17.05
C THR A 79 2.07 3.81 16.28
N GLU A 80 3.11 4.63 16.09
CA GLU A 80 2.98 5.90 15.37
C GLU A 80 2.61 5.68 13.89
N ALA A 81 3.24 4.73 13.20
CA ALA A 81 2.92 4.42 11.81
C ALA A 81 1.45 3.97 11.65
N VAL A 82 0.96 3.10 12.55
CA VAL A 82 -0.45 2.65 12.55
C VAL A 82 -1.39 3.80 12.87
N ARG A 83 -1.06 4.61 13.88
CA ARG A 83 -1.87 5.78 14.28
C ARG A 83 -2.04 6.75 13.11
N MET A 84 -0.93 7.15 12.47
CA MET A 84 -0.96 8.08 11.33
C MET A 84 -1.75 7.51 10.15
N SER A 85 -1.51 6.24 9.79
CA SER A 85 -2.24 5.58 8.70
C SER A 85 -3.74 5.48 8.97
N CYS A 86 -4.13 5.12 10.18
CA CYS A 86 -5.53 5.06 10.59
C CYS A 86 -6.20 6.43 10.59
N GLN A 87 -5.50 7.47 11.08
CA GLN A 87 -6.01 8.83 11.09
C GLN A 87 -6.24 9.33 9.67
N MET A 88 -5.25 9.24 8.80
CA MET A 88 -5.37 9.68 7.40
C MET A 88 -6.50 8.94 6.67
N LYS A 89 -6.62 7.62 6.90
CA LYS A 89 -7.72 6.86 6.32
C LYS A 89 -9.08 7.32 6.86
N ALA A 90 -9.18 7.58 8.16
CA ALA A 90 -10.41 8.06 8.78
C ALA A 90 -10.81 9.42 8.22
N ASP A 91 -9.88 10.36 8.09
CA ASP A 91 -10.11 11.70 7.57
C ASP A 91 -10.67 11.65 6.12
N ILE A 92 -10.04 10.84 5.26
CA ILE A 92 -10.50 10.64 3.88
C ILE A 92 -11.89 9.97 3.85
N VAL A 93 -12.13 8.95 4.68
CA VAL A 93 -13.42 8.24 4.72
C VAL A 93 -14.55 9.13 5.25
N VAL A 94 -14.27 9.97 6.25
CA VAL A 94 -15.26 10.94 6.77
C VAL A 94 -15.63 11.96 5.70
N GLY A 95 -14.65 12.39 4.88
CA GLY A 95 -14.90 13.33 3.78
C GLY A 95 -15.66 12.72 2.60
N ASP A 96 -15.52 11.40 2.39
CA ASP A 96 -16.12 10.70 1.25
C ASP A 96 -16.45 9.23 1.60
N GLU A 97 -17.55 9.04 2.33
CA GLU A 97 -17.95 7.71 2.81
C GLU A 97 -18.29 6.75 1.63
N THR A 98 -18.88 7.26 0.57
CA THR A 98 -19.42 6.49 -0.56
C THR A 98 -18.45 6.33 -1.73
N GLU A 99 -17.22 6.86 -1.62
CA GLU A 99 -16.16 6.74 -2.65
C GLU A 99 -16.56 7.35 -4.01
N GLN A 100 -17.10 8.57 -3.96
CA GLN A 100 -17.44 9.33 -5.16
C GLN A 100 -16.44 10.45 -5.50
N GLY A 101 -15.39 10.62 -4.70
CA GLY A 101 -14.41 11.69 -4.84
C GLY A 101 -13.04 11.33 -4.23
N GLU A 102 -12.67 12.02 -3.16
CA GLU A 102 -11.32 11.94 -2.56
C GLU A 102 -10.93 10.54 -2.06
N ARG A 103 -11.89 9.70 -1.70
CA ARG A 103 -11.61 8.33 -1.27
C ARG A 103 -10.95 7.49 -2.37
N ALA A 104 -11.12 7.85 -3.64
CA ALA A 104 -10.41 7.23 -4.75
C ALA A 104 -8.88 7.36 -4.64
N LEU A 105 -8.38 8.39 -3.94
CA LEU A 105 -6.95 8.59 -3.69
C LEU A 105 -6.33 7.42 -2.92
N LEU A 106 -7.12 6.72 -2.07
CA LEU A 106 -6.67 5.52 -1.36
C LEU A 106 -6.24 4.39 -2.32
N ASN A 107 -6.58 4.49 -3.60
CA ASN A 107 -6.19 3.55 -4.65
C ASN A 107 -4.87 3.93 -5.34
N LEU A 108 -4.05 4.85 -4.78
CA LEU A 108 -2.72 5.13 -5.31
C LEU A 108 -1.92 3.82 -5.47
N GLY A 109 -1.40 3.58 -6.66
CA GLY A 109 -0.67 2.36 -7.00
C GLY A 109 -1.54 1.13 -7.29
N HIS A 110 -2.82 1.13 -6.89
CA HIS A 110 -3.68 -0.05 -7.00
C HIS A 110 -4.01 -0.47 -8.44
N THR A 111 -4.09 0.47 -9.38
CA THR A 111 -4.30 0.15 -10.80
C THR A 111 -3.20 -0.77 -11.32
N PHE A 112 -1.94 -0.44 -11.04
CA PHE A 112 -0.81 -1.29 -11.39
C PHE A 112 -0.78 -2.57 -10.53
N CYS A 113 -1.01 -2.46 -9.23
CA CYS A 113 -1.02 -3.58 -8.31
C CYS A 113 -1.99 -4.68 -8.76
N HIS A 114 -3.25 -4.34 -9.03
CA HIS A 114 -4.26 -5.32 -9.43
C HIS A 114 -3.92 -6.02 -10.75
N SER A 115 -3.36 -5.28 -11.72
CA SER A 115 -2.89 -5.87 -12.98
C SER A 115 -1.73 -6.86 -12.72
N LEU A 116 -0.80 -6.52 -11.84
CA LEU A 116 0.33 -7.39 -11.48
C LEU A 116 -0.13 -8.61 -10.66
N GLU A 117 -1.09 -8.45 -9.73
CA GLU A 117 -1.69 -9.57 -8.99
C GLU A 117 -2.38 -10.55 -9.95
N ALA A 118 -3.13 -10.04 -10.93
CA ALA A 118 -3.77 -10.88 -11.95
C ALA A 118 -2.72 -11.64 -12.78
N ALA A 119 -1.67 -10.95 -13.22
CA ALA A 119 -0.56 -11.55 -13.96
C ALA A 119 0.21 -12.61 -13.14
N ALA A 120 0.32 -12.41 -11.82
CA ALA A 120 0.91 -13.36 -10.90
C ALA A 120 -0.07 -14.52 -10.51
N GLY A 121 -1.30 -14.52 -11.05
CA GLY A 121 -2.32 -15.54 -10.77
C GLY A 121 -2.88 -15.46 -9.36
N TYR A 122 -2.89 -14.28 -8.74
CA TYR A 122 -3.30 -14.07 -7.33
C TYR A 122 -2.62 -15.04 -6.34
N SER A 123 -1.36 -15.34 -6.61
CA SER A 123 -0.57 -16.32 -5.87
C SER A 123 0.40 -15.65 -4.89
N GLU A 124 1.09 -16.46 -4.09
CA GLU A 124 2.15 -15.99 -3.17
C GLU A 124 3.40 -15.43 -3.88
N ARG A 125 3.46 -15.49 -5.22
CA ARG A 125 4.52 -14.84 -6.02
C ARG A 125 4.55 -13.34 -5.81
N LEU A 126 3.38 -12.72 -5.60
CA LEU A 126 3.23 -11.30 -5.34
C LEU A 126 2.17 -11.09 -4.24
N LEU A 127 2.60 -10.67 -3.06
CA LEU A 127 1.68 -10.24 -2.02
C LEU A 127 1.09 -8.88 -2.39
N HIS A 128 -0.14 -8.61 -1.95
CA HIS A 128 -0.85 -7.36 -2.25
C HIS A 128 0.00 -6.12 -1.97
N GLY A 129 0.56 -6.00 -0.78
CA GLY A 129 1.37 -4.83 -0.42
C GLY A 129 2.71 -4.72 -1.17
N GLU A 130 3.28 -5.83 -1.66
CA GLU A 130 4.40 -5.79 -2.60
C GLU A 130 3.94 -5.18 -3.94
N GLY A 131 2.77 -5.59 -4.43
CA GLY A 131 2.13 -5.02 -5.63
C GLY A 131 1.82 -3.54 -5.48
N VAL A 132 1.34 -3.12 -4.30
CA VAL A 132 1.09 -1.70 -3.98
C VAL A 132 2.39 -0.89 -3.99
N ALA A 133 3.48 -1.41 -3.43
CA ALA A 133 4.78 -0.72 -3.44
C ALA A 133 5.31 -0.51 -4.86
N ILE A 134 5.29 -1.56 -5.70
CA ILE A 134 5.63 -1.46 -7.13
C ILE A 134 4.70 -0.45 -7.81
N GLY A 135 3.40 -0.56 -7.56
CA GLY A 135 2.39 0.31 -8.14
C GLY A 135 2.57 1.78 -7.78
N CYS A 136 2.92 2.09 -6.55
CA CYS A 136 3.26 3.46 -6.13
C CYS A 136 4.51 3.97 -6.86
N ALA A 137 5.56 3.15 -6.98
CA ALA A 137 6.77 3.53 -7.71
C ALA A 137 6.46 3.83 -9.20
N LEU A 138 5.62 3.03 -9.84
CA LEU A 138 5.18 3.24 -11.24
C LEU A 138 4.26 4.46 -11.37
N ALA A 139 3.38 4.71 -10.41
CA ALA A 139 2.50 5.87 -10.40
C ALA A 139 3.31 7.17 -10.33
N PHE A 140 4.33 7.23 -9.47
CA PHE A 140 5.22 8.40 -9.39
C PHE A 140 6.06 8.58 -10.66
N GLU A 141 6.56 7.49 -11.25
CA GLU A 141 7.25 7.54 -12.55
C GLU A 141 6.34 8.11 -13.65
N THR A 142 5.10 7.64 -13.71
CA THR A 142 4.09 8.12 -14.65
C THR A 142 3.78 9.59 -14.40
N SER A 143 3.57 9.99 -13.14
CA SER A 143 3.30 11.37 -12.76
C SER A 143 4.43 12.32 -13.14
N ALA A 144 5.68 11.92 -12.94
CA ALA A 144 6.83 12.73 -13.34
C ALA A 144 6.92 12.90 -14.87
N ARG A 145 6.66 11.84 -15.63
CA ARG A 145 6.61 11.90 -17.10
C ARG A 145 5.50 12.81 -17.62
N LEU A 146 4.38 12.87 -16.91
CA LEU A 146 3.26 13.76 -17.21
C LEU A 146 3.44 15.18 -16.65
N GLY A 147 4.51 15.47 -15.93
CA GLY A 147 4.77 16.77 -15.32
C GLY A 147 3.89 17.09 -14.10
N LEU A 148 3.30 16.07 -13.48
CA LEU A 148 2.41 16.19 -12.31
C LEU A 148 3.16 16.20 -10.97
N CYS A 149 4.42 15.78 -10.95
CA CYS A 149 5.31 15.88 -9.79
C CYS A 149 6.75 16.16 -10.25
N SER A 150 7.64 16.43 -9.29
CA SER A 150 9.05 16.67 -9.61
C SER A 150 9.71 15.42 -10.21
N GLN A 151 10.75 15.63 -11.05
CA GLN A 151 11.52 14.55 -11.66
C GLN A 151 12.33 13.73 -10.62
N GLU A 152 12.49 14.26 -9.41
CA GLU A 152 13.21 13.62 -8.30
C GLU A 152 12.32 12.69 -7.48
N ALA A 153 11.01 12.94 -7.46
CA ALA A 153 10.06 12.21 -6.63
C ALA A 153 10.07 10.68 -6.88
N PRO A 154 10.07 10.15 -8.12
CA PRO A 154 10.14 8.72 -8.37
C PRO A 154 11.40 8.07 -7.78
N SER A 155 12.55 8.75 -7.93
CA SER A 155 13.83 8.25 -7.40
C SER A 155 13.82 8.19 -5.88
N ARG A 156 13.25 9.19 -5.22
CA ARG A 156 13.10 9.23 -3.76
C ARG A 156 12.21 8.10 -3.25
N VAL A 157 11.05 7.90 -3.88
CA VAL A 157 10.12 6.82 -3.53
C VAL A 157 10.80 5.45 -3.68
N ARG A 158 11.45 5.20 -4.82
CA ARG A 158 12.18 3.93 -5.06
C ARG A 158 13.31 3.73 -4.06
N ALA A 159 14.07 4.78 -3.75
CA ALA A 159 15.18 4.72 -2.80
C ALA A 159 14.70 4.29 -1.41
N HIS A 160 13.59 4.87 -0.92
CA HIS A 160 13.02 4.48 0.36
C HIS A 160 12.54 3.02 0.36
N LEU A 161 11.74 2.62 -0.63
CA LEU A 161 11.22 1.26 -0.73
C LEU A 161 12.36 0.22 -0.80
N ARG A 162 13.41 0.48 -1.60
CA ARG A 162 14.59 -0.39 -1.69
C ARG A 162 15.39 -0.45 -0.38
N ALA A 163 15.53 0.68 0.31
CA ALA A 163 16.20 0.72 1.62
C ALA A 163 15.47 -0.16 2.66
N MET A 164 14.16 -0.36 2.48
CA MET A 164 13.35 -1.26 3.29
C MET A 164 13.37 -2.71 2.80
N GLY A 165 14.07 -3.02 1.69
CA GLY A 165 14.11 -4.35 1.10
C GLY A 165 12.86 -4.73 0.30
N MET A 166 12.08 -3.75 -0.14
CA MET A 166 10.86 -3.98 -0.91
C MET A 166 11.11 -4.02 -2.42
N LYS A 167 10.25 -4.74 -3.12
CA LYS A 167 10.18 -4.75 -4.59
C LYS A 167 9.73 -3.36 -5.07
N THR A 168 10.33 -2.86 -6.15
CA THR A 168 10.06 -1.53 -6.72
C THR A 168 9.85 -1.54 -8.21
N ASP A 169 10.01 -2.70 -8.83
CA ASP A 169 9.90 -2.86 -10.27
C ASP A 169 9.22 -4.18 -10.63
N ILE A 170 8.68 -4.26 -11.84
CA ILE A 170 8.03 -5.48 -12.35
C ILE A 170 9.03 -6.64 -12.43
N CYS A 171 10.28 -6.36 -12.79
CA CYS A 171 11.33 -7.37 -12.87
C CYS A 171 11.76 -7.95 -11.50
N ASP A 172 11.33 -7.34 -10.40
CA ASP A 172 11.56 -7.88 -9.05
C ASP A 172 10.58 -9.02 -8.70
N ILE A 173 9.56 -9.26 -9.55
CA ILE A 173 8.58 -10.34 -9.36
C ILE A 173 9.14 -11.62 -9.97
N GLU A 174 9.17 -12.69 -9.17
CA GLU A 174 9.69 -13.98 -9.63
C GLU A 174 8.80 -14.62 -10.72
N GLY A 175 9.46 -15.25 -11.70
CA GLY A 175 8.83 -15.95 -12.82
C GLY A 175 8.41 -14.99 -13.96
N ASP A 176 7.77 -15.56 -14.98
CA ASP A 176 7.33 -14.79 -16.14
C ASP A 176 6.18 -13.86 -15.78
N ILE A 177 6.38 -12.58 -16.02
CA ILE A 177 5.35 -11.54 -15.94
C ILE A 177 5.04 -11.09 -17.37
N PRO A 178 3.75 -10.98 -17.75
CA PRO A 178 3.36 -10.49 -19.04
C PRO A 178 3.95 -9.11 -19.34
N THR A 179 4.22 -8.84 -20.60
CA THR A 179 4.68 -7.50 -21.06
C THR A 179 3.60 -6.44 -20.82
N ALA A 180 3.99 -5.17 -20.75
CA ALA A 180 3.04 -4.08 -20.53
C ALA A 180 1.79 -4.12 -21.45
N PRO A 181 1.87 -4.38 -22.76
CA PRO A 181 0.69 -4.54 -23.60
C PRO A 181 -0.24 -5.68 -23.18
N GLN A 182 0.29 -6.75 -22.62
CA GLN A 182 -0.49 -7.90 -22.15
C GLN A 182 -1.15 -7.66 -20.78
N LEU A 183 -0.62 -6.72 -19.98
CA LEU A 183 -1.20 -6.35 -18.67
C LEU A 183 -2.43 -5.47 -18.81
N PHE A 184 -2.61 -4.80 -19.96
CA PHE A 184 -3.68 -3.83 -20.22
C PHE A 184 -4.60 -4.25 -21.38
N ALA A 185 -4.47 -5.47 -21.87
CA ALA A 185 -5.35 -6.05 -22.87
C ALA A 185 -6.56 -6.74 -22.21
#